data_622ad266872e9bfa548c44838b9dff0a
#
_entry.id   622ad266872e9bfa548c44838b9dff0a
#
_cell.length_a   1.000
_cell.length_b   1.000
_cell.length_c   1.000
_cell.angle_alpha   90.00
_cell.angle_beta   90.00
_cell.angle_gamma   90.00
#
_symmetry.space_group_name_H-M   'P 1'
#
loop_
_entity.id
_entity.type
_entity.pdbx_description
1 polymer ?
#
loop_
_entity_poly.entity_id
_entity_poly.type
_entity_poly.pdbx_seq_one_letter_code
_entity_poly.pdbx_strand_id
1 'polypeptide(L)'
;MLDGYSAMSKASVLRPLGITWNGERPRIWLTDEERAAARALLLETGFRPDAQRLVTLDPTHRQPTRRWPLAHYAELVRLLSERDASLRFLPFWGPGEEAEIQELARRCPAGSLLLPSRMLSLREMAACIAEAELHIGNCSAPRHIAVAVGTPSLTVLGSTSPSWTFPAPEHAHIALNMPCQPCNRNRCADPHCLTGMLPGPVADKAMAMLKR
;
A
#
# COMPACT_ATOMS: atom_id res chain seq x y z
N MET A 1 11.79 -23.37 4.90
CA MET A 1 10.97 -22.21 4.51
C MET A 1 10.58 -22.43 3.06
N LEU A 2 9.32 -22.25 2.71
CA LEU A 2 8.90 -22.34 1.31
C LEU A 2 9.42 -21.07 0.62
N ASP A 3 10.47 -21.19 -0.18
CA ASP A 3 11.06 -20.13 -0.99
C ASP A 3 10.11 -19.79 -2.14
N GLY A 4 9.04 -19.06 -1.86
CA GLY A 4 8.07 -18.73 -2.87
C GLY A 4 6.97 -17.78 -2.37
N TYR A 5 6.18 -17.29 -3.31
CA TYR A 5 5.00 -16.47 -3.01
C TYR A 5 4.02 -17.23 -2.10
N SER A 6 3.55 -16.59 -1.03
CA SER A 6 2.72 -17.25 0.00
C SER A 6 1.43 -17.89 -0.54
N ALA A 7 0.88 -17.40 -1.64
CA ALA A 7 -0.28 -18.02 -2.28
C ALA A 7 0.04 -19.37 -2.91
N MET A 8 1.29 -19.64 -3.34
CA MET A 8 1.69 -20.95 -3.86
C MET A 8 1.50 -22.05 -2.82
N SER A 9 1.90 -21.79 -1.57
CA SER A 9 1.74 -22.78 -0.51
C SER A 9 0.26 -23.05 -0.19
N LYS A 10 -0.61 -22.03 -0.31
CA LYS A 10 -2.05 -22.21 -0.16
C LYS A 10 -2.66 -22.94 -1.34
N ALA A 11 -2.24 -22.61 -2.56
CA ALA A 11 -2.70 -23.31 -3.77
C ALA A 11 -2.25 -24.78 -3.80
N SER A 12 -1.19 -25.15 -3.07
CA SER A 12 -0.69 -26.53 -3.02
C SER A 12 -1.72 -27.54 -2.47
N VAL A 13 -2.70 -27.09 -1.71
CA VAL A 13 -3.80 -27.95 -1.22
C VAL A 13 -4.71 -28.46 -2.36
N LEU A 14 -4.64 -27.82 -3.54
CA LEU A 14 -5.40 -28.20 -4.74
C LEU A 14 -4.66 -29.22 -5.61
N ARG A 15 -3.38 -29.54 -5.32
CA ARG A 15 -2.58 -30.50 -6.10
C ARG A 15 -3.21 -31.90 -6.24
N PRO A 16 -3.87 -32.47 -5.19
CA PRO A 16 -4.55 -33.75 -5.34
C PRO A 16 -5.67 -33.75 -6.38
N LEU A 17 -6.17 -32.56 -6.76
CA LEU A 17 -7.19 -32.35 -7.79
C LEU A 17 -6.57 -32.05 -9.16
N GLY A 18 -5.24 -32.19 -9.32
CA GLY A 18 -4.54 -31.86 -10.56
C GLY A 18 -4.39 -30.36 -10.83
N ILE A 19 -4.76 -29.49 -9.87
CA ILE A 19 -4.70 -28.04 -10.02
C ILE A 19 -3.35 -27.54 -9.48
N THR A 20 -2.60 -26.86 -10.34
CA THR A 20 -1.33 -26.19 -9.99
C THR A 20 -1.43 -24.71 -10.25
N TRP A 21 -0.82 -23.89 -9.39
CA TRP A 21 -0.73 -22.46 -9.62
C TRP A 21 0.38 -22.16 -10.63
N ASN A 22 0.09 -21.40 -11.68
CA ASN A 22 1.00 -21.07 -12.78
C ASN A 22 1.51 -19.62 -12.73
N GLY A 23 1.41 -18.95 -11.58
CA GLY A 23 1.81 -17.54 -11.46
C GLY A 23 0.69 -16.55 -11.74
N GLU A 24 -0.56 -17.02 -11.86
CA GLU A 24 -1.69 -16.14 -12.10
C GLU A 24 -1.85 -15.12 -10.97
N ARG A 25 -2.09 -13.88 -11.39
CA ARG A 25 -2.41 -12.80 -10.49
C ARG A 25 -3.84 -12.97 -9.94
N PRO A 26 -4.07 -12.80 -8.62
CA PRO A 26 -5.43 -12.67 -8.12
C PRO A 26 -6.14 -11.50 -8.81
N ARG A 27 -7.45 -11.57 -8.97
CA ARG A 27 -8.22 -10.53 -9.67
C ARG A 27 -9.44 -10.11 -8.86
N ILE A 28 -9.68 -8.80 -8.83
CA ILE A 28 -10.94 -8.20 -8.40
C ILE A 28 -11.57 -7.57 -9.64
N TRP A 29 -12.74 -8.05 -10.00
CA TRP A 29 -13.53 -7.49 -11.09
C TRP A 29 -14.32 -6.30 -10.55
N LEU A 30 -14.05 -5.13 -11.10
CA LEU A 30 -14.76 -3.89 -10.78
C LEU A 30 -15.75 -3.59 -11.92
N THR A 31 -16.98 -3.23 -11.56
CA THR A 31 -17.98 -2.79 -12.54
C THR A 31 -17.69 -1.36 -13.01
N ASP A 32 -18.33 -0.94 -14.10
CA ASP A 32 -18.20 0.43 -14.59
C ASP A 32 -18.78 1.44 -13.59
N GLU A 33 -19.85 1.06 -12.88
CA GLU A 33 -20.48 1.87 -11.83
C GLU A 33 -19.53 2.08 -10.65
N GLU A 34 -18.80 1.03 -10.22
CA GLU A 34 -17.82 1.14 -9.14
C GLU A 34 -16.64 2.03 -9.54
N ARG A 35 -16.18 1.95 -10.78
CA ARG A 35 -15.14 2.84 -11.31
C ARG A 35 -15.62 4.28 -11.40
N ALA A 36 -16.86 4.49 -11.88
CA ALA A 36 -17.45 5.82 -11.96
C ALA A 36 -17.62 6.43 -10.56
N ALA A 37 -18.09 5.64 -9.58
CA ALA A 37 -18.24 6.08 -8.19
C ALA A 37 -16.87 6.43 -7.56
N ALA A 38 -15.83 5.66 -7.82
CA ALA A 38 -14.48 5.98 -7.33
C ALA A 38 -13.95 7.30 -7.92
N ARG A 39 -14.14 7.54 -9.22
CA ARG A 39 -13.77 8.81 -9.86
C ARG A 39 -14.54 9.99 -9.28
N ALA A 40 -15.86 9.84 -9.06
CA ALA A 40 -16.67 10.87 -8.42
C ALA A 40 -16.16 11.18 -7.00
N LEU A 41 -15.91 10.15 -6.19
CA LEU A 41 -15.35 10.30 -4.85
C LEU A 41 -13.99 11.03 -4.87
N LEU A 42 -13.11 10.69 -5.80
CA LEU A 42 -11.82 11.37 -5.95
C LEU A 42 -12.01 12.86 -6.29
N LEU A 43 -12.93 13.19 -7.19
CA LEU A 43 -13.26 14.60 -7.51
C LEU A 43 -13.81 15.34 -6.28
N GLU A 44 -14.65 14.71 -5.46
CA GLU A 44 -15.18 15.28 -4.20
C GLU A 44 -14.05 15.60 -3.18
N THR A 45 -12.96 14.82 -3.19
CA THR A 45 -11.78 15.13 -2.35
C THR A 45 -10.89 16.23 -2.92
N GLY A 46 -11.24 16.78 -4.08
CA GLY A 46 -10.46 17.83 -4.76
C GLY A 46 -9.40 17.30 -5.73
N PHE A 47 -9.41 16.02 -6.05
CA PHE A 47 -8.52 15.44 -7.06
C PHE A 47 -8.87 15.97 -8.47
N ARG A 48 -7.84 16.30 -9.24
CA ARG A 48 -7.97 16.80 -10.62
C ARG A 48 -7.17 15.88 -11.56
N PRO A 49 -7.84 14.90 -12.21
CA PRO A 49 -7.15 13.87 -13.00
C PRO A 49 -6.34 14.41 -14.17
N ASP A 50 -6.76 15.56 -14.77
CA ASP A 50 -6.05 16.18 -15.90
C ASP A 50 -4.73 16.89 -15.51
N ALA A 51 -4.50 17.12 -14.21
CA ALA A 51 -3.35 17.87 -13.70
C ALA A 51 -2.61 17.18 -12.55
N GLN A 52 -3.13 16.08 -12.05
CA GLN A 52 -2.62 15.42 -10.83
C GLN A 52 -2.50 13.92 -11.04
N ARG A 53 -1.55 13.34 -10.33
CA ARG A 53 -1.24 11.90 -10.32
C ARG A 53 -1.59 11.32 -8.97
N LEU A 54 -2.33 10.22 -8.96
CA LEU A 54 -2.83 9.62 -7.73
C LEU A 54 -1.88 8.54 -7.19
N VAL A 55 -1.53 8.67 -5.93
CA VAL A 55 -0.88 7.62 -5.13
C VAL A 55 -1.80 7.27 -3.96
N THR A 56 -2.09 5.99 -3.76
CA THR A 56 -2.84 5.56 -2.58
C THR A 56 -1.90 5.13 -1.45
N LEU A 57 -2.28 5.42 -0.20
CA LEU A 57 -1.50 5.11 0.99
C LEU A 57 -2.27 4.18 1.93
N ASP A 58 -1.57 3.24 2.56
CA ASP A 58 -2.07 2.44 3.69
C ASP A 58 -1.17 2.64 4.92
N PRO A 59 -1.35 3.79 5.64
CA PRO A 59 -0.45 4.20 6.71
C PRO A 59 -0.76 3.56 8.05
N THR A 60 -1.93 2.92 8.21
CA THR A 60 -2.38 2.31 9.47
C THR A 60 -2.20 0.80 9.45
N HIS A 61 -2.15 0.19 10.62
CA HIS A 61 -2.17 -1.28 10.77
C HIS A 61 -2.42 -1.67 12.23
N ARG A 62 -3.31 -2.64 12.47
CA ARG A 62 -3.62 -3.12 13.83
C ARG A 62 -2.43 -3.76 14.56
N GLN A 63 -1.46 -4.34 13.83
CA GLN A 63 -0.27 -4.95 14.42
C GLN A 63 0.89 -3.96 14.42
N PRO A 64 1.42 -3.57 15.60
CA PRO A 64 2.51 -2.57 15.68
C PRO A 64 3.77 -2.96 14.90
N THR A 65 4.08 -4.27 14.82
CA THR A 65 5.25 -4.79 14.10
C THR A 65 5.11 -4.78 12.57
N ARG A 66 3.99 -4.30 12.05
CA ARG A 66 3.71 -4.16 10.62
C ARG A 66 3.34 -2.73 10.24
N ARG A 67 3.30 -1.81 11.22
CA ARG A 67 2.92 -0.41 11.03
C ARG A 67 4.18 0.46 10.98
N TRP A 68 4.50 0.94 9.80
CA TRP A 68 5.55 1.93 9.61
C TRP A 68 5.12 3.24 10.29
N PRO A 69 6.05 3.97 10.97
CA PRO A 69 5.65 5.15 11.74
C PRO A 69 4.90 6.19 10.92
N LEU A 70 3.84 6.76 11.50
CA LEU A 70 3.02 7.78 10.84
C LEU A 70 3.84 9.03 10.46
N ALA A 71 4.80 9.41 11.30
CA ALA A 71 5.74 10.48 10.99
C ALA A 71 6.59 10.20 9.74
N HIS A 72 6.92 8.93 9.49
CA HIS A 72 7.65 8.53 8.29
C HIS A 72 6.76 8.61 7.03
N TYR A 73 5.46 8.29 7.14
CA TYR A 73 4.51 8.53 6.05
C TYR A 73 4.36 10.01 5.73
N ALA A 74 4.28 10.88 6.74
CA ALA A 74 4.21 12.32 6.53
C ALA A 74 5.45 12.86 5.81
N GLU A 75 6.63 12.40 6.24
CA GLU A 75 7.90 12.76 5.60
C GLU A 75 8.01 12.17 4.18
N LEU A 76 7.52 10.95 3.95
CA LEU A 76 7.43 10.38 2.61
C LEU A 76 6.57 11.23 1.67
N VAL A 77 5.39 11.65 2.13
CA VAL A 77 4.49 12.55 1.38
C VAL A 77 5.21 13.86 1.05
N ARG A 78 5.91 14.47 2.02
CA ARG A 78 6.70 15.68 1.82
C ARG A 78 7.76 15.50 0.72
N LEU A 79 8.59 14.45 0.85
CA LEU A 79 9.66 14.15 -0.09
C LEU A 79 9.16 13.86 -1.51
N LEU A 80 8.04 13.15 -1.64
CA LEU A 80 7.43 12.85 -2.94
C LEU A 80 6.82 14.12 -3.56
N SER A 81 6.13 14.95 -2.77
CA SER A 81 5.54 16.22 -3.24
C SER A 81 6.59 17.24 -3.70
N GLU A 82 7.77 17.25 -3.08
CA GLU A 82 8.90 18.09 -3.49
C GLU A 82 9.51 17.65 -4.82
N ARG A 83 9.50 16.34 -5.10
CA ARG A 83 10.03 15.77 -6.34
C ARG A 83 9.06 15.83 -7.51
N ASP A 84 7.76 15.80 -7.22
CA ASP A 84 6.68 15.92 -8.19
C ASP A 84 5.45 16.57 -7.54
N ALA A 85 5.26 17.84 -7.83
CA ALA A 85 4.17 18.64 -7.27
C ALA A 85 2.78 18.23 -7.80
N SER A 86 2.71 17.39 -8.83
CA SER A 86 1.44 16.86 -9.34
C SER A 86 0.89 15.71 -8.50
N LEU A 87 1.70 15.07 -7.64
CA LEU A 87 1.28 13.94 -6.83
C LEU A 87 0.24 14.34 -5.78
N ARG A 88 -0.78 13.51 -5.64
CA ARG A 88 -1.79 13.57 -4.59
C ARG A 88 -1.92 12.20 -3.94
N PHE A 89 -2.18 12.20 -2.63
CA PHE A 89 -2.13 10.99 -1.83
C PHE A 89 -3.47 10.73 -1.16
N LEU A 90 -4.07 9.58 -1.46
CA LEU A 90 -5.32 9.11 -0.86
C LEU A 90 -4.99 8.09 0.24
N PRO A 91 -5.05 8.45 1.53
CA PRO A 91 -4.84 7.50 2.61
C PRO A 91 -6.09 6.65 2.86
N PHE A 92 -5.86 5.36 3.15
CA PHE A 92 -6.89 4.45 3.63
C PHE A 92 -6.74 4.20 5.13
N TRP A 93 -7.84 3.85 5.77
CA TRP A 93 -7.86 3.47 7.18
C TRP A 93 -8.95 2.44 7.47
N GLY A 94 -8.80 1.72 8.57
CA GLY A 94 -9.80 0.81 9.10
C GLY A 94 -10.66 1.42 10.22
N PRO A 95 -11.63 0.65 10.74
CA PRO A 95 -12.47 1.10 11.85
C PRO A 95 -11.63 1.54 13.06
N GLY A 96 -11.88 2.75 13.57
CA GLY A 96 -11.22 3.32 14.73
C GLY A 96 -9.85 3.95 14.48
N GLU A 97 -9.39 4.01 13.21
CA GLU A 97 -8.08 4.56 12.83
C GLU A 97 -8.17 5.98 12.23
N GLU A 98 -9.37 6.59 12.20
CA GLU A 98 -9.59 7.91 11.60
C GLU A 98 -8.74 9.02 12.24
N ALA A 99 -8.57 8.98 13.56
CA ALA A 99 -7.76 9.96 14.28
C ALA A 99 -6.28 9.96 13.82
N GLU A 100 -5.75 8.78 13.44
CA GLU A 100 -4.39 8.65 12.89
C GLU A 100 -4.29 9.33 11.52
N ILE A 101 -5.32 9.23 10.70
CA ILE A 101 -5.36 9.89 9.37
C ILE A 101 -5.45 11.41 9.52
N GLN A 102 -6.24 11.91 10.47
CA GLN A 102 -6.29 13.34 10.77
C GLN A 102 -4.93 13.85 11.27
N GLU A 103 -4.22 13.05 12.08
CA GLU A 103 -2.86 13.39 12.52
C GLU A 103 -1.87 13.38 11.35
N LEU A 104 -1.96 12.41 10.43
CA LEU A 104 -1.17 12.40 9.20
C LEU A 104 -1.41 13.66 8.38
N ALA A 105 -2.67 14.07 8.23
CA ALA A 105 -3.05 15.24 7.46
C ALA A 105 -2.45 16.54 8.03
N ARG A 106 -2.41 16.68 9.36
CA ARG A 106 -1.78 17.84 10.00
C ARG A 106 -0.27 17.92 9.78
N ARG A 107 0.39 16.78 9.49
CA ARG A 107 1.85 16.70 9.29
C ARG A 107 2.27 16.82 7.83
N CYS A 108 1.36 16.57 6.90
CA CYS A 108 1.63 16.60 5.47
C CYS A 108 1.55 18.04 4.90
N PRO A 109 2.21 18.31 3.77
CA PRO A 109 2.04 19.57 3.05
C PRO A 109 0.56 19.83 2.73
N ALA A 110 0.14 21.09 2.87
CA ALA A 110 -1.25 21.47 2.61
C ALA A 110 -1.67 21.09 1.18
N GLY A 111 -2.84 20.47 1.03
CA GLY A 111 -3.41 20.05 -0.24
C GLY A 111 -2.74 18.83 -0.88
N SER A 112 -1.76 18.18 -0.23
CA SER A 112 -1.16 16.95 -0.74
C SER A 112 -2.04 15.73 -0.51
N LEU A 113 -2.80 15.69 0.60
CA LEU A 113 -3.70 14.57 0.90
C LEU A 113 -5.11 14.82 0.36
N LEU A 114 -5.68 13.77 -0.18
CA LEU A 114 -7.09 13.67 -0.56
C LEU A 114 -7.81 12.93 0.56
N LEU A 115 -8.68 13.61 1.29
CA LEU A 115 -9.33 13.04 2.47
C LEU A 115 -10.81 12.77 2.19
N PRO A 116 -11.22 11.50 2.03
CA PRO A 116 -12.63 11.15 2.00
C PRO A 116 -13.32 11.55 3.30
N SER A 117 -14.59 11.96 3.21
CA SER A 117 -15.39 12.34 4.39
C SER A 117 -15.74 11.17 5.31
N ARG A 118 -15.46 9.93 4.87
CA ARG A 118 -15.72 8.69 5.60
C ARG A 118 -14.74 7.60 5.23
N MET A 119 -14.67 6.58 6.06
CA MET A 119 -13.98 5.32 5.72
C MET A 119 -14.60 4.68 4.48
N LEU A 120 -13.75 4.20 3.56
CA LEU A 120 -14.19 3.51 2.35
C LEU A 120 -14.43 2.03 2.62
N SER A 121 -15.41 1.45 1.96
CA SER A 121 -15.58 0.00 1.88
C SER A 121 -14.43 -0.64 1.10
N LEU A 122 -14.25 -1.96 1.23
CA LEU A 122 -13.22 -2.68 0.48
C LEU A 122 -13.40 -2.57 -1.04
N ARG A 123 -14.65 -2.47 -1.54
CA ARG A 123 -14.93 -2.31 -2.97
C ARG A 123 -14.57 -0.91 -3.45
N GLU A 124 -14.94 0.14 -2.70
CA GLU A 124 -14.56 1.52 -2.99
C GLU A 124 -13.03 1.71 -2.93
N MET A 125 -12.37 1.14 -1.90
CA MET A 125 -10.91 1.12 -1.81
C MET A 125 -10.28 0.46 -3.05
N ALA A 126 -10.79 -0.70 -3.47
CA ALA A 126 -10.29 -1.39 -4.66
C ALA A 126 -10.45 -0.54 -5.92
N ALA A 127 -11.59 0.12 -6.08
CA ALA A 127 -11.85 1.01 -7.21
C ALA A 127 -10.95 2.26 -7.19
N CYS A 128 -10.71 2.86 -6.02
CA CYS A 128 -9.76 3.99 -5.89
C CYS A 128 -8.30 3.55 -6.14
N ILE A 129 -7.91 2.36 -5.68
CA ILE A 129 -6.57 1.82 -5.98
C ILE A 129 -6.41 1.58 -7.48
N ALA A 130 -7.46 1.14 -8.18
CA ALA A 130 -7.42 0.91 -9.63
C ALA A 130 -7.24 2.20 -10.45
N GLU A 131 -7.58 3.36 -9.91
CA GLU A 131 -7.36 4.68 -10.52
C GLU A 131 -5.97 5.27 -10.17
N ALA A 132 -5.20 4.62 -9.28
CA ALA A 132 -3.90 5.12 -8.83
C ALA A 132 -2.74 4.59 -9.69
N GLU A 133 -1.68 5.39 -9.78
CA GLU A 133 -0.44 4.99 -10.44
C GLU A 133 0.45 4.11 -9.54
N LEU A 134 0.34 4.28 -8.22
CA LEU A 134 1.09 3.52 -7.24
C LEU A 134 0.31 3.39 -5.93
N HIS A 135 0.37 2.22 -5.32
CA HIS A 135 -0.03 2.01 -3.94
C HIS A 135 1.20 1.86 -3.05
N ILE A 136 1.29 2.64 -1.97
CA ILE A 136 2.37 2.53 -0.98
C ILE A 136 1.77 2.23 0.39
N GLY A 137 2.23 1.18 1.05
CA GLY A 137 1.63 0.84 2.33
C GLY A 137 2.39 -0.17 3.18
N ASN A 138 1.76 -0.52 4.28
CA ASN A 138 2.17 -1.58 5.17
C ASN A 138 1.88 -2.96 4.56
N CYS A 139 2.34 -4.03 5.22
CA CYS A 139 1.98 -5.39 4.82
C CYS A 139 0.57 -5.76 5.32
N SER A 140 -0.44 -5.34 4.57
CA SER A 140 -1.86 -5.41 4.89
C SER A 140 -2.72 -5.80 3.67
N ALA A 141 -4.04 -5.77 3.79
CA ALA A 141 -4.96 -6.13 2.71
C ALA A 141 -4.85 -5.22 1.47
N PRO A 142 -4.72 -3.87 1.57
CA PRO A 142 -4.65 -2.98 0.41
C PRO A 142 -3.56 -3.33 -0.60
N ARG A 143 -2.37 -3.81 -0.17
CA ARG A 143 -1.34 -4.27 -1.11
C ARG A 143 -1.81 -5.43 -1.99
N HIS A 144 -2.59 -6.37 -1.42
CA HIS A 144 -3.12 -7.50 -2.19
C HIS A 144 -4.25 -7.07 -3.12
N ILE A 145 -5.02 -6.06 -2.71
CA ILE A 145 -6.01 -5.41 -3.55
C ILE A 145 -5.30 -4.73 -4.73
N ALA A 146 -4.21 -3.99 -4.50
CA ALA A 146 -3.43 -3.37 -5.57
C ALA A 146 -2.95 -4.41 -6.61
N VAL A 147 -2.42 -5.54 -6.16
CA VAL A 147 -2.10 -6.67 -7.06
C VAL A 147 -3.34 -7.10 -7.84
N ALA A 148 -4.47 -7.27 -7.17
CA ALA A 148 -5.68 -7.84 -7.78
C ALA A 148 -6.36 -6.92 -8.79
N VAL A 149 -6.21 -5.59 -8.66
CA VAL A 149 -6.73 -4.61 -9.63
C VAL A 149 -5.70 -4.16 -10.66
N GLY A 150 -4.43 -4.57 -10.50
CA GLY A 150 -3.35 -4.31 -11.45
C GLY A 150 -2.57 -3.02 -11.22
N THR A 151 -2.71 -2.41 -10.06
CA THR A 151 -1.97 -1.21 -9.70
C THR A 151 -0.59 -1.57 -9.12
N PRO A 152 0.50 -0.95 -9.59
CA PRO A 152 1.82 -1.11 -8.99
C PRO A 152 1.81 -0.88 -7.48
N SER A 153 2.63 -1.62 -6.73
CA SER A 153 2.64 -1.47 -5.27
C SER A 153 4.04 -1.53 -4.65
N LEU A 154 4.26 -0.66 -3.66
CA LEU A 154 5.45 -0.65 -2.81
C LEU A 154 5.05 -0.91 -1.36
N THR A 155 5.59 -1.96 -0.75
CA THR A 155 5.29 -2.31 0.63
C THR A 155 6.50 -2.11 1.53
N VAL A 156 6.33 -1.38 2.63
CA VAL A 156 7.32 -1.31 3.71
C VAL A 156 7.13 -2.53 4.62
N LEU A 157 8.15 -3.37 4.71
CA LEU A 157 8.10 -4.60 5.50
C LEU A 157 8.74 -4.42 6.87
N GLY A 158 7.98 -4.73 7.90
CA GLY A 158 8.47 -4.94 9.27
C GLY A 158 8.73 -6.43 9.55
N SER A 159 7.94 -7.02 10.45
CA SER A 159 8.09 -8.42 10.86
C SER A 159 7.73 -9.45 9.78
N THR A 160 7.03 -9.04 8.72
CA THR A 160 6.41 -9.94 7.74
C THR A 160 7.41 -10.42 6.69
N SER A 161 7.21 -11.65 6.19
CA SER A 161 8.04 -12.23 5.13
C SER A 161 7.86 -11.51 3.79
N PRO A 162 8.96 -11.31 3.02
CA PRO A 162 8.91 -10.90 1.63
C PRO A 162 8.07 -11.82 0.72
N SER A 163 7.90 -13.08 1.11
CA SER A 163 7.07 -14.06 0.36
C SER A 163 5.60 -13.67 0.20
N TRP A 164 5.14 -12.63 0.90
CA TRP A 164 3.83 -12.04 0.67
C TRP A 164 3.82 -11.03 -0.48
N THR A 165 4.95 -10.63 -1.04
CA THR A 165 5.02 -9.76 -2.22
C THR A 165 4.76 -10.58 -3.47
N PHE A 166 3.83 -10.15 -4.31
CA PHE A 166 3.56 -10.82 -5.57
C PHE A 166 4.80 -10.77 -6.48
N PRO A 167 5.22 -11.90 -7.08
CA PRO A 167 6.48 -12.00 -7.82
C PRO A 167 6.37 -11.42 -9.24
N ALA A 168 6.19 -10.11 -9.34
CA ALA A 168 6.18 -9.36 -10.59
C ALA A 168 6.88 -8.01 -10.40
N PRO A 169 7.53 -7.46 -11.42
CA PRO A 169 8.39 -6.27 -11.30
C PRO A 169 7.65 -5.00 -10.89
N GLU A 170 6.34 -4.93 -11.10
CA GLU A 170 5.48 -3.82 -10.67
C GLU A 170 5.09 -3.88 -9.18
N HIS A 171 5.39 -5.00 -8.49
CA HIS A 171 5.10 -5.17 -7.07
C HIS A 171 6.38 -5.34 -6.28
N ALA A 172 6.73 -4.33 -5.50
CA ALA A 172 7.98 -4.30 -4.76
C ALA A 172 7.76 -4.23 -3.25
N HIS A 173 8.80 -4.57 -2.52
CA HIS A 173 8.89 -4.27 -1.09
C HIS A 173 10.25 -3.63 -0.76
N ILE A 174 10.32 -3.03 0.41
CA ILE A 174 11.54 -2.52 1.01
C ILE A 174 11.60 -2.97 2.47
N ALA A 175 12.76 -3.45 2.90
CA ALA A 175 13.03 -3.93 4.26
C ALA A 175 14.46 -3.59 4.64
N LEU A 176 14.73 -3.44 5.95
CA LEU A 176 16.10 -3.24 6.46
C LEU A 176 16.94 -4.50 6.42
N ASN A 177 16.33 -5.68 6.22
CA ASN A 177 16.99 -6.98 6.25
C ASN A 177 17.74 -7.25 7.57
N MET A 178 17.10 -6.90 8.70
CA MET A 178 17.62 -7.18 10.04
C MET A 178 17.81 -8.68 10.24
N PRO A 179 18.78 -9.13 11.06
CA PRO A 179 19.00 -10.56 11.33
C PRO A 179 17.77 -11.30 11.85
N CYS A 180 16.84 -10.59 12.50
CA CYS A 180 15.58 -11.15 12.98
C CYS A 180 14.46 -11.15 11.92
N GLN A 181 14.62 -10.52 10.74
CA GLN A 181 13.61 -10.50 9.70
C GLN A 181 13.74 -11.72 8.75
N PRO A 182 12.60 -12.34 8.39
CA PRO A 182 11.23 -12.12 8.87
C PRO A 182 10.95 -12.89 10.16
N CYS A 183 10.51 -12.22 11.22
CA CYS A 183 10.20 -12.88 12.48
C CYS A 183 8.71 -13.25 12.65
N ASN A 184 7.83 -12.64 11.85
CA ASN A 184 6.36 -12.79 11.89
C ASN A 184 5.71 -12.54 13.27
N ARG A 185 6.40 -11.86 14.18
CA ARG A 185 5.89 -11.54 15.52
C ARG A 185 4.87 -10.40 15.44
N ASN A 186 3.82 -10.47 16.26
CA ASN A 186 2.82 -9.42 16.35
C ASN A 186 3.17 -8.35 17.41
N ARG A 187 4.16 -8.61 18.25
CA ARG A 187 4.67 -7.68 19.27
C ARG A 187 6.20 -7.70 19.26
N CYS A 188 6.80 -6.55 19.46
CA CYS A 188 8.24 -6.36 19.56
C CYS A 188 8.51 -5.17 20.49
N ALA A 189 9.46 -5.30 21.39
CA ALA A 189 9.85 -4.22 22.30
C ALA A 189 10.59 -3.10 21.53
N ASP A 190 11.37 -3.48 20.51
CA ASP A 190 12.09 -2.55 19.64
C ASP A 190 11.83 -2.93 18.16
N PRO A 191 10.82 -2.36 17.50
CA PRO A 191 10.53 -2.61 16.09
C PRO A 191 11.47 -1.83 15.16
N HIS A 192 12.78 -1.87 15.39
CA HIS A 192 13.79 -1.14 14.61
C HIS A 192 13.70 -1.42 13.10
N CYS A 193 13.25 -2.61 12.70
CA CYS A 193 12.98 -2.93 11.29
C CYS A 193 11.98 -1.96 10.61
N LEU A 194 11.15 -1.26 11.38
CA LEU A 194 10.21 -0.24 10.89
C LEU A 194 10.69 1.18 11.24
N THR A 195 11.08 1.41 12.50
CA THR A 195 11.52 2.75 12.94
C THR A 195 12.83 3.19 12.29
N GLY A 196 13.70 2.24 11.97
CA GLY A 196 14.96 2.50 11.25
C GLY A 196 14.82 2.55 9.73
N MET A 197 13.68 2.12 9.15
CA MET A 197 13.41 2.30 7.73
C MET A 197 13.05 3.76 7.46
N LEU A 198 14.04 4.55 7.03
CA LEU A 198 13.86 5.98 6.80
C LEU A 198 13.06 6.26 5.52
N PRO A 199 12.34 7.40 5.46
CA PRO A 199 11.51 7.79 4.31
C PRO A 199 12.26 8.00 3.00
N GLY A 200 13.51 8.48 3.05
CA GLY A 200 14.32 8.74 1.86
C GLY A 200 14.43 7.56 0.89
N PRO A 201 14.96 6.40 1.32
CA PRO A 201 15.02 5.20 0.47
C PRO A 201 13.66 4.73 -0.05
N VAL A 202 12.58 4.90 0.74
CA VAL A 202 11.21 4.57 0.30
C VAL A 202 10.77 5.53 -0.81
N ALA A 203 11.04 6.83 -0.66
CA ALA A 203 10.75 7.85 -1.66
C ALA A 203 11.53 7.62 -2.97
N ASP A 204 12.82 7.26 -2.89
CA ASP A 204 13.64 6.95 -4.06
C ASP A 204 13.05 5.79 -4.85
N LYS A 205 12.66 4.72 -4.16
CA LYS A 205 12.05 3.55 -4.77
C LYS A 205 10.67 3.85 -5.35
N ALA A 206 9.84 4.61 -4.64
CA ALA A 206 8.53 5.05 -5.12
C ALA A 206 8.64 5.89 -6.41
N MET A 207 9.55 6.87 -6.45
CA MET A 207 9.80 7.68 -7.65
C MET A 207 10.31 6.85 -8.83
N ALA A 208 11.16 5.85 -8.58
CA ALA A 208 11.61 4.94 -9.63
C ALA A 208 10.48 4.07 -10.21
N MET A 209 9.44 3.76 -9.40
CA MET A 209 8.25 3.03 -9.84
C MET A 209 7.26 3.93 -10.59
N LEU A 210 7.12 5.20 -10.19
CA LEU A 210 6.23 6.20 -10.82
C LEU A 210 6.71 6.68 -12.19
N LYS A 211 7.99 6.49 -12.52
CA LYS A 211 8.61 6.89 -13.79
C LYS A 211 8.48 5.85 -14.91
N ARG A 212 7.95 4.67 -14.59
CA ARG A 212 7.76 3.57 -15.55
C ARG A 212 6.43 3.65 -16.25
#